data_518568e4566652627643946090142d20
#
_entry.id   518568e4566652627643946090142d20
#
_cell.length_a   1.000
_cell.length_b   1.000
_cell.length_c   1.000
_cell.angle_alpha   90.00
_cell.angle_beta   90.00
_cell.angle_gamma   90.00
#
_symmetry.space_group_name_H-M   'P 1'
#
loop_
_entity.id
_entity.type
_entity.pdbx_description
1 polymer ?
#
loop_
_entity_poly.entity_id
_entity_poly.type
_entity_poly.pdbx_seq_one_letter_code
_entity_poly.pdbx_strand_id
1 'polypeptide(L)'
;MRKHRTRALLMFTLVLAPLCCGCLEATSLDEYGYVLTIGVDQGEQKKYNISFLLQKEGDSQEAQTGAGSYIVTAEGDNLFDAIMVAHVGIPFELNFTRTNFILLSDQISSSRMDEFLSISFNALNLRQSVKLVIVRGTCAEYFEGLTSADIPNVAKRQYNLFRMYQQEGMVPMTNFTTY
;
A
#
# COMPACT_ATOMS: atom_id res chain seq x y z
N MET A 1 -54.73 19.79 -26.38
CA MET A 1 -53.34 20.24 -26.14
C MET A 1 -52.67 19.60 -24.92
N ARG A 2 -53.36 19.30 -23.83
CA ARG A 2 -52.79 18.70 -22.60
C ARG A 2 -52.27 17.24 -22.79
N LYS A 3 -52.97 16.40 -23.55
CA LYS A 3 -52.62 15.00 -23.84
C LYS A 3 -51.33 14.84 -24.68
N HIS A 4 -51.01 15.78 -25.56
CA HIS A 4 -49.77 15.74 -26.35
C HIS A 4 -48.54 16.11 -25.50
N ARG A 5 -48.67 17.05 -24.57
CA ARG A 5 -47.59 17.44 -23.65
C ARG A 5 -47.24 16.29 -22.68
N THR A 6 -48.23 15.59 -22.16
CA THR A 6 -47.96 14.43 -21.28
C THR A 6 -47.30 13.27 -22.04
N ARG A 7 -47.67 13.00 -23.28
CA ARG A 7 -47.01 11.97 -24.10
C ARG A 7 -45.58 12.36 -24.47
N ALA A 8 -45.30 13.63 -24.78
CA ALA A 8 -43.95 14.10 -25.04
C ALA A 8 -43.06 14.02 -23.80
N LEU A 9 -43.63 14.34 -22.63
CA LEU A 9 -42.89 14.23 -21.36
C LEU A 9 -42.56 12.75 -21.01
N LEU A 10 -43.51 11.85 -21.27
CA LEU A 10 -43.29 10.39 -21.06
C LEU A 10 -42.25 9.83 -22.02
N MET A 11 -42.25 10.24 -23.27
CA MET A 11 -41.20 9.85 -24.22
C MET A 11 -39.82 10.39 -23.84
N PHE A 12 -39.75 11.62 -23.35
CA PHE A 12 -38.51 12.24 -22.91
C PHE A 12 -37.91 11.54 -21.68
N THR A 13 -38.75 11.19 -20.68
CA THR A 13 -38.31 10.41 -19.52
C THR A 13 -37.89 8.99 -19.90
N LEU A 14 -38.54 8.35 -20.84
CA LEU A 14 -38.19 6.99 -21.30
C LEU A 14 -36.86 6.98 -22.06
N VAL A 15 -36.50 8.06 -22.76
CA VAL A 15 -35.19 8.18 -23.44
C VAL A 15 -34.08 8.59 -22.48
N LEU A 16 -34.41 9.34 -21.40
CA LEU A 16 -33.42 9.77 -20.40
C LEU A 16 -33.07 8.66 -19.41
N ALA A 17 -33.99 7.73 -19.14
CA ALA A 17 -33.79 6.65 -18.18
C ALA A 17 -32.56 5.77 -18.47
N PRO A 18 -32.27 5.32 -19.71
CA PRO A 18 -31.09 4.51 -19.99
C PRO A 18 -29.74 5.28 -19.90
N LEU A 19 -29.78 6.62 -20.03
CA LEU A 19 -28.58 7.43 -19.86
C LEU A 19 -28.07 7.50 -18.38
N CYS A 20 -28.95 7.20 -17.42
CA CYS A 20 -28.60 7.15 -16.00
C CYS A 20 -28.07 5.77 -15.55
N CYS A 21 -28.17 4.74 -16.39
CA CYS A 21 -27.56 3.43 -16.14
C CYS A 21 -26.10 3.44 -16.55
N GLY A 22 -25.28 4.30 -15.95
CA GLY A 22 -23.84 4.18 -15.99
C GLY A 22 -23.46 2.95 -15.18
N CYS A 23 -23.04 1.87 -15.84
CA CYS A 23 -22.36 0.77 -15.17
C CYS A 23 -21.08 1.33 -14.57
N LEU A 24 -21.10 1.64 -13.26
CA LEU A 24 -19.86 1.64 -12.50
C LEU A 24 -19.41 0.17 -12.46
N GLU A 25 -18.30 -0.13 -13.13
CA GLU A 25 -17.50 -1.30 -12.75
C GLU A 25 -17.05 -1.07 -11.31
N ALA A 26 -17.84 -1.56 -10.38
CA ALA A 26 -17.43 -1.65 -8.99
C ALA A 26 -16.42 -2.80 -8.91
N THR A 27 -15.14 -2.49 -9.09
CA THR A 27 -14.06 -3.40 -8.72
C THR A 27 -14.27 -3.73 -7.25
N SER A 28 -14.43 -5.00 -6.92
CA SER A 28 -14.67 -5.40 -5.53
C SER A 28 -13.43 -5.04 -4.71
N LEU A 29 -13.61 -4.40 -3.57
CA LEU A 29 -12.53 -4.02 -2.64
C LEU A 29 -11.71 -5.25 -2.18
N ASP A 30 -12.28 -6.45 -2.29
CA ASP A 30 -11.64 -7.72 -1.97
C ASP A 30 -10.53 -8.14 -2.94
N GLU A 31 -10.41 -7.48 -4.10
CA GLU A 31 -9.38 -7.79 -5.11
C GLU A 31 -8.04 -7.11 -4.81
N TYR A 32 -7.98 -6.21 -3.83
CA TYR A 32 -6.78 -5.45 -3.51
C TYR A 32 -6.19 -5.79 -2.14
N GLY A 33 -4.87 -6.00 -2.12
CA GLY A 33 -4.04 -5.98 -0.91
C GLY A 33 -3.38 -4.62 -0.75
N TYR A 34 -3.79 -3.84 0.24
CA TYR A 34 -3.21 -2.51 0.47
C TYR A 34 -1.85 -2.63 1.15
N VAL A 35 -0.81 -2.19 0.45
CA VAL A 35 0.54 -2.10 0.99
C VAL A 35 0.63 -0.90 1.92
N LEU A 36 0.93 -1.15 3.19
CA LEU A 36 1.05 -0.11 4.22
C LEU A 36 2.50 0.29 4.48
N THR A 37 3.41 -0.69 4.36
CA THR A 37 4.84 -0.48 4.54
C THR A 37 5.61 -1.35 3.55
N ILE A 38 6.65 -0.79 2.98
CA ILE A 38 7.61 -1.49 2.14
C ILE A 38 8.91 -1.58 2.92
N GLY A 39 9.44 -2.78 3.13
CA GLY A 39 10.77 -3.01 3.68
C GLY A 39 11.73 -3.39 2.56
N VAL A 40 12.92 -2.82 2.57
CA VAL A 40 13.92 -3.05 1.53
C VAL A 40 15.22 -3.49 2.18
N ASP A 41 15.61 -4.71 1.90
CA ASP A 41 16.86 -5.33 2.34
C ASP A 41 17.76 -5.62 1.14
N GLN A 42 19.01 -5.91 1.41
CA GLN A 42 19.92 -6.45 0.41
C GLN A 42 19.46 -7.88 0.07
N GLY A 43 19.30 -8.19 -1.21
CA GLY A 43 18.95 -9.53 -1.68
C GLY A 43 20.16 -10.47 -1.68
N GLU A 44 19.89 -11.76 -1.61
CA GLU A 44 20.91 -12.83 -1.70
C GLU A 44 21.20 -13.21 -3.15
N GLN A 45 20.16 -13.38 -3.95
CA GLN A 45 20.26 -13.77 -5.37
C GLN A 45 20.03 -12.60 -6.32
N LYS A 46 19.24 -11.62 -5.88
CA LYS A 46 18.90 -10.40 -6.62
C LYS A 46 19.44 -9.16 -5.89
N LYS A 47 19.25 -7.97 -6.49
CA LYS A 47 19.73 -6.73 -5.88
C LYS A 47 19.05 -6.43 -4.54
N TYR A 48 17.75 -6.69 -4.44
CA TYR A 48 16.91 -6.34 -3.32
C TYR A 48 16.08 -7.53 -2.86
N ASN A 49 15.87 -7.63 -1.56
CA ASN A 49 14.86 -8.44 -0.93
C ASN A 49 13.79 -7.50 -0.37
N ILE A 50 12.58 -7.54 -0.92
CA ILE A 50 11.53 -6.56 -0.63
C ILE A 50 10.40 -7.24 0.11
N SER A 51 10.06 -6.71 1.27
CA SER A 51 8.95 -7.16 2.10
C SER A 51 7.81 -6.15 2.07
N PHE A 52 6.61 -6.62 1.78
CA PHE A 52 5.39 -5.83 1.77
C PHE A 52 4.53 -6.17 2.98
N LEU A 53 4.32 -5.22 3.88
CA LEU A 53 3.32 -5.34 4.93
C LEU A 53 1.96 -4.95 4.34
N LEU A 54 1.07 -5.92 4.25
CA LEU A 54 -0.23 -5.82 3.60
C LEU A 54 -1.37 -5.81 4.62
N GLN A 55 -2.43 -5.09 4.26
CA GLN A 55 -3.73 -5.20 4.91
C GLN A 55 -4.77 -5.57 3.86
N LYS A 56 -5.46 -6.68 4.08
CA LYS A 56 -6.64 -7.04 3.29
C LYS A 56 -7.84 -6.30 3.87
N GLU A 57 -8.62 -5.65 3.02
CA GLU A 57 -9.91 -5.11 3.41
C GLU A 57 -10.90 -6.28 3.35
N GLY A 58 -11.21 -6.85 4.50
CA GLY A 58 -12.24 -7.88 4.68
C GLY A 58 -13.16 -7.49 5.82
N ASP A 59 -14.19 -8.27 6.07
CA ASP A 59 -15.26 -8.01 7.03
C ASP A 59 -14.85 -7.19 8.25
N SER A 60 -15.65 -6.21 8.58
CA SER A 60 -15.42 -5.19 9.62
C SER A 60 -15.02 -5.75 11.00
N GLN A 61 -15.23 -7.04 11.24
CA GLN A 61 -14.84 -7.75 12.45
C GLN A 61 -13.38 -8.20 12.43
N GLU A 62 -12.86 -8.68 11.29
CA GLU A 62 -11.44 -9.08 11.16
C GLU A 62 -10.51 -7.86 11.15
N ALA A 63 -10.93 -6.76 10.55
CA ALA A 63 -10.17 -5.51 10.58
C ALA A 63 -10.00 -4.93 11.99
N GLN A 64 -10.95 -5.21 12.92
CA GLN A 64 -10.87 -4.76 14.32
C GLN A 64 -9.96 -5.66 15.17
N THR A 65 -9.84 -6.94 14.84
CA THR A 65 -8.99 -7.91 15.56
C THR A 65 -7.55 -7.95 15.06
N GLY A 66 -7.21 -7.25 13.96
CA GLY A 66 -5.85 -7.24 13.41
C GLY A 66 -5.48 -8.48 12.60
N ALA A 67 -6.42 -9.41 12.44
CA ALA A 67 -6.21 -10.68 11.74
C ALA A 67 -5.99 -10.55 10.22
N GLY A 68 -5.99 -9.32 9.68
CA GLY A 68 -5.87 -9.07 8.24
C GLY A 68 -4.50 -8.51 7.78
N SER A 69 -3.49 -8.47 8.65
CA SER A 69 -2.15 -8.01 8.24
C SER A 69 -1.22 -9.19 8.01
N TYR A 70 -0.56 -9.24 6.86
CA TYR A 70 0.42 -10.27 6.52
C TYR A 70 1.57 -9.68 5.73
N ILE A 71 2.68 -10.42 5.69
CA ILE A 71 3.90 -10.01 5.03
C ILE A 71 4.12 -10.92 3.83
N VAL A 72 4.41 -10.28 2.70
CA VAL A 72 4.86 -10.96 1.49
C VAL A 72 6.25 -10.47 1.18
N THR A 73 7.19 -11.39 0.97
CA THR A 73 8.58 -11.07 0.67
C THR A 73 8.94 -11.63 -0.70
N ALA A 74 9.66 -10.84 -1.49
CA ALA A 74 10.11 -11.24 -2.81
C ALA A 74 11.45 -10.58 -3.15
N GLU A 75 12.32 -11.31 -3.84
CA GLU A 75 13.56 -10.77 -4.39
C GLU A 75 13.36 -10.24 -5.80
N GLY A 76 14.02 -9.12 -6.11
CA GLY A 76 14.01 -8.50 -7.43
C GLY A 76 15.24 -7.63 -7.68
N ASP A 77 15.55 -7.39 -8.96
CA ASP A 77 16.59 -6.44 -9.35
C ASP A 77 16.11 -4.98 -9.25
N ASN A 78 14.81 -4.81 -9.13
CA ASN A 78 14.12 -3.55 -8.86
C ASN A 78 12.76 -3.86 -8.22
N LEU A 79 12.04 -2.80 -7.83
CA LEU A 79 10.73 -2.94 -7.15
C LEU A 79 9.69 -3.66 -8.03
N PHE A 80 9.68 -3.45 -9.34
CA PHE A 80 8.71 -4.11 -10.22
C PHE A 80 8.94 -5.61 -10.32
N ASP A 81 10.19 -6.05 -10.41
CA ASP A 81 10.52 -7.47 -10.43
C ASP A 81 10.04 -8.13 -9.14
N ALA A 82 10.27 -7.51 -7.99
CA ALA A 82 9.79 -8.03 -6.71
C ALA A 82 8.25 -8.05 -6.64
N ILE A 83 7.56 -7.05 -7.16
CA ILE A 83 6.09 -7.03 -7.23
C ILE A 83 5.59 -8.20 -8.11
N MET A 84 6.20 -8.42 -9.27
CA MET A 84 5.82 -9.52 -10.17
C MET A 84 6.03 -10.88 -9.50
N VAL A 85 7.13 -11.06 -8.77
CA VAL A 85 7.39 -12.28 -8.01
C VAL A 85 6.38 -12.44 -6.86
N ALA A 86 6.08 -11.37 -6.14
CA ALA A 86 5.09 -11.37 -5.07
C ALA A 86 3.70 -11.78 -5.57
N HIS A 87 3.28 -11.31 -6.75
CA HIS A 87 1.98 -11.65 -7.35
C HIS A 87 1.81 -13.14 -7.65
N VAL A 88 2.90 -13.90 -7.81
CA VAL A 88 2.80 -15.36 -7.99
C VAL A 88 2.27 -16.05 -6.72
N GLY A 89 2.53 -15.47 -5.56
CA GLY A 89 2.17 -16.03 -4.25
C GLY A 89 0.88 -15.49 -3.63
N ILE A 90 0.25 -14.47 -4.24
CA ILE A 90 -0.93 -13.82 -3.67
C ILE A 90 -2.09 -13.77 -4.68
N PRO A 91 -3.35 -13.97 -4.23
CA PRO A 91 -4.52 -14.01 -5.11
C PRO A 91 -5.15 -12.63 -5.39
N PHE A 92 -4.46 -11.52 -5.12
CA PHE A 92 -4.98 -10.15 -5.27
C PHE A 92 -3.87 -9.21 -5.75
N GLU A 93 -4.27 -8.05 -6.25
CA GLU A 93 -3.35 -7.00 -6.71
C GLU A 93 -2.80 -6.17 -5.54
N LEU A 94 -1.50 -5.82 -5.61
CA LEU A 94 -0.87 -4.92 -4.65
C LEU A 94 -1.24 -3.47 -4.95
N ASN A 95 -1.85 -2.81 -3.97
CA ASN A 95 -2.24 -1.40 -4.05
C ASN A 95 -1.39 -0.55 -3.10
N PHE A 96 -0.62 0.38 -3.66
CA PHE A 96 0.35 1.20 -2.94
C PHE A 96 -0.21 2.57 -2.49
N THR A 97 -1.46 2.87 -2.75
CA THR A 97 -2.07 4.18 -2.43
C THR A 97 -2.13 4.46 -0.93
N ARG A 98 -2.06 3.43 -0.09
CA ARG A 98 -2.07 3.53 1.38
C ARG A 98 -0.68 3.37 2.01
N THR A 99 0.38 3.33 1.22
CA THR A 99 1.74 3.22 1.75
C THR A 99 2.10 4.45 2.58
N ASN A 100 2.52 4.20 3.82
CA ASN A 100 2.90 5.24 4.77
C ASN A 100 4.41 5.28 5.03
N PHE A 101 5.08 4.12 4.92
CA PHE A 101 6.49 3.97 5.24
C PHE A 101 7.23 3.17 4.19
N ILE A 102 8.46 3.60 3.91
CA ILE A 102 9.49 2.81 3.26
C ILE A 102 10.60 2.64 4.28
N LEU A 103 10.84 1.40 4.67
CA LEU A 103 11.93 1.01 5.57
C LEU A 103 13.11 0.57 4.72
N LEU A 104 14.28 1.09 5.01
CA LEU A 104 15.52 0.78 4.32
C LEU A 104 16.50 0.18 5.34
N SER A 105 17.01 -1.00 5.06
CA SER A 105 18.07 -1.60 5.88
C SER A 105 19.34 -0.76 5.82
N ASP A 106 20.04 -0.59 6.93
CA ASP A 106 21.35 0.08 7.00
C ASP A 106 22.47 -0.73 6.29
N GLN A 107 22.17 -1.95 5.88
CA GLN A 107 23.08 -2.80 5.11
C GLN A 107 23.10 -2.47 3.61
N ILE A 108 22.11 -1.69 3.12
CA ILE A 108 22.04 -1.29 1.72
C ILE A 108 22.98 -0.10 1.50
N SER A 109 23.80 -0.16 0.43
CA SER A 109 24.66 0.95 0.05
C SER A 109 23.84 2.18 -0.39
N SER A 110 24.36 3.39 -0.13
CA SER A 110 23.69 4.64 -0.51
C SER A 110 23.32 4.69 -1.98
N SER A 111 24.19 4.22 -2.89
CA SER A 111 23.92 4.21 -4.33
C SER A 111 22.75 3.30 -4.72
N ARG A 112 22.58 2.15 -4.05
CA ARG A 112 21.43 1.25 -4.26
C ARG A 112 20.14 1.83 -3.68
N MET A 113 20.26 2.53 -2.56
CA MET A 113 19.15 3.23 -1.91
C MET A 113 18.61 4.31 -2.84
N ASP A 114 19.48 5.15 -3.40
CA ASP A 114 19.11 6.21 -4.36
C ASP A 114 18.46 5.63 -5.62
N GLU A 115 19.03 4.55 -6.19
CA GLU A 115 18.47 3.84 -7.35
C GLU A 115 17.06 3.34 -7.04
N PHE A 116 16.88 2.66 -5.91
CA PHE A 116 15.58 2.13 -5.49
C PHE A 116 14.53 3.22 -5.32
N LEU A 117 14.85 4.28 -4.58
CA LEU A 117 13.94 5.38 -4.30
C LEU A 117 13.53 6.11 -5.57
N SER A 118 14.48 6.40 -6.47
CA SER A 118 14.23 7.09 -7.72
C SER A 118 13.25 6.32 -8.62
N ILE A 119 13.41 5.00 -8.74
CA ILE A 119 12.53 4.14 -9.54
C ILE A 119 11.16 4.03 -8.87
N SER A 120 11.13 3.75 -7.57
CA SER A 120 9.88 3.47 -6.82
C SER A 120 8.92 4.65 -6.81
N PHE A 121 9.45 5.85 -6.70
CA PHE A 121 8.64 7.07 -6.61
C PHE A 121 7.91 7.40 -7.91
N ASN A 122 8.61 7.26 -9.03
CA ASN A 122 8.03 7.55 -10.33
C ASN A 122 7.01 6.49 -10.78
N ALA A 123 7.18 5.28 -10.27
CA ALA A 123 6.47 4.13 -10.79
C ALA A 123 5.18 3.77 -10.03
N LEU A 124 5.14 4.00 -8.71
CA LEU A 124 4.04 3.55 -7.85
C LEU A 124 3.04 4.64 -7.48
N ASN A 125 3.17 5.85 -7.99
CA ASN A 125 2.35 6.99 -7.57
C ASN A 125 2.28 7.13 -6.04
N LEU A 126 3.41 6.91 -5.37
CA LEU A 126 3.50 7.02 -3.92
C LEU A 126 3.17 8.44 -3.48
N ARG A 127 2.48 8.56 -2.36
CA ARG A 127 2.18 9.87 -1.80
C ARG A 127 3.47 10.57 -1.37
N GLN A 128 3.57 11.87 -1.57
CA GLN A 128 4.69 12.67 -1.08
C GLN A 128 4.85 12.64 0.45
N SER A 129 3.81 12.21 1.17
CA SER A 129 3.80 12.04 2.62
C SER A 129 4.40 10.73 3.11
N VAL A 130 4.83 9.83 2.22
CA VAL A 130 5.53 8.58 2.58
C VAL A 130 6.81 8.92 3.32
N LYS A 131 7.03 8.24 4.44
CA LYS A 131 8.17 8.46 5.30
C LYS A 131 9.24 7.42 5.03
N LEU A 132 10.49 7.89 4.92
CA LEU A 132 11.66 7.04 4.82
C LEU A 132 12.22 6.79 6.22
N VAL A 133 12.49 5.54 6.54
CA VAL A 133 13.06 5.13 7.83
C VAL A 133 14.19 4.15 7.59
N ILE A 134 15.34 4.42 8.18
CA ILE A 134 16.46 3.50 8.17
C ILE A 134 16.35 2.57 9.38
N VAL A 135 16.37 1.27 9.12
CA VAL A 135 16.30 0.22 10.13
C VAL A 135 17.71 -0.33 10.34
N ARG A 136 18.10 -0.49 11.60
CA ARG A 136 19.34 -1.21 11.95
C ARG A 136 19.10 -2.71 11.80
N GLY A 137 19.95 -3.38 11.02
CA GLY A 137 19.75 -4.77 10.63
C GLY A 137 18.81 -4.89 9.44
N THR A 138 18.01 -5.95 9.39
CA THR A 138 17.13 -6.22 8.25
C THR A 138 15.69 -5.77 8.52
N CYS A 139 15.00 -5.34 7.45
CA CYS A 139 13.57 -5.08 7.52
C CYS A 139 12.76 -6.36 7.76
N ALA A 140 13.27 -7.50 7.28
CA ALA A 140 12.66 -8.80 7.52
C ALA A 140 12.59 -9.11 9.01
N GLU A 141 13.70 -8.98 9.76
CA GLU A 141 13.73 -9.15 11.23
C GLU A 141 12.79 -8.17 11.93
N TYR A 142 12.73 -6.93 11.47
CA TYR A 142 11.81 -5.95 12.02
C TYR A 142 10.35 -6.38 11.84
N PHE A 143 9.97 -6.88 10.69
CA PHE A 143 8.62 -7.36 10.44
C PHE A 143 8.29 -8.64 11.21
N GLU A 144 9.22 -9.56 11.34
CA GLU A 144 9.06 -10.75 12.21
C GLU A 144 8.80 -10.34 13.65
N GLY A 145 9.55 -9.37 14.17
CA GLY A 145 9.34 -8.83 15.51
C GLY A 145 7.96 -8.17 15.68
N LEU A 146 7.43 -7.56 14.62
CA LEU A 146 6.09 -6.97 14.64
C LEU A 146 4.97 -8.02 14.66
N THR A 147 5.15 -9.11 13.92
CA THR A 147 4.11 -10.15 13.75
C THR A 147 4.15 -11.21 14.85
N SER A 148 5.33 -11.47 15.44
CA SER A 148 5.49 -12.42 16.56
C SER A 148 4.83 -11.94 17.87
N ALA A 149 4.67 -10.63 18.02
CA ALA A 149 3.89 -10.10 19.13
C ALA A 149 2.40 -10.28 18.78
N ASP A 150 1.64 -10.91 19.66
CA ASP A 150 0.17 -11.08 19.55
C ASP A 150 -0.56 -9.70 19.66
N ILE A 151 -0.34 -8.88 18.64
CA ILE A 151 -0.74 -7.48 18.63
C ILE A 151 -1.77 -7.27 17.53
N PRO A 152 -2.99 -6.93 17.89
CA PRO A 152 -4.01 -6.58 16.92
C PRO A 152 -3.60 -5.31 16.15
N ASN A 153 -3.79 -5.35 14.83
CA ASN A 153 -3.57 -4.23 13.92
C ASN A 153 -2.13 -3.66 13.95
N VAL A 154 -1.18 -4.48 13.51
CA VAL A 154 0.25 -4.17 13.39
C VAL A 154 0.51 -2.84 12.69
N ALA A 155 -0.21 -2.56 11.61
CA ALA A 155 -0.04 -1.35 10.82
C ALA A 155 -0.43 -0.07 11.58
N LYS A 156 -1.55 -0.09 12.31
CA LYS A 156 -1.98 1.04 13.15
C LYS A 156 -1.01 1.29 14.29
N ARG A 157 -0.49 0.21 14.88
CA ARG A 157 0.53 0.33 15.93
C ARG A 157 1.81 0.94 15.38
N GLN A 158 2.30 0.47 14.25
CA GLN A 158 3.49 1.03 13.61
C GLN A 158 3.31 2.53 13.34
N TYR A 159 2.18 2.92 12.74
CA TYR A 159 1.87 4.32 12.48
C TYR A 159 1.87 5.17 13.75
N ASN A 160 1.22 4.70 14.82
CA ASN A 160 1.14 5.42 16.10
C ASN A 160 2.53 5.53 16.78
N LEU A 161 3.35 4.48 16.74
CA LEU A 161 4.71 4.49 17.25
C LEU A 161 5.56 5.55 16.56
N PHE A 162 5.59 5.57 15.23
CA PHE A 162 6.33 6.57 14.48
C PHE A 162 5.83 7.99 14.74
N ARG A 163 4.52 8.18 14.83
CA ARG A 163 3.95 9.48 15.17
C ARG A 163 4.36 9.94 16.56
N MET A 164 4.36 9.05 17.54
CA MET A 164 4.81 9.35 18.90
C MET A 164 6.29 9.74 18.91
N TYR A 165 7.17 8.98 18.28
CA TYR A 165 8.59 9.28 18.20
C TYR A 165 8.90 10.60 17.50
N GLN A 166 8.10 10.97 16.50
CA GLN A 166 8.22 12.28 15.85
C GLN A 166 7.79 13.42 16.79
N GLN A 167 6.71 13.23 17.55
CA GLN A 167 6.26 14.25 18.53
C GLN A 167 7.25 14.45 19.67
N GLU A 168 7.92 13.37 20.09
CA GLU A 168 8.98 13.40 21.11
C GLU A 168 10.35 13.86 20.56
N GLY A 169 10.45 14.16 19.27
CA GLY A 169 11.69 14.59 18.65
C GLY A 169 12.76 13.49 18.52
N MET A 170 12.38 12.23 18.73
CA MET A 170 13.31 11.09 18.65
C MET A 170 13.64 10.68 17.22
N VAL A 171 12.78 11.00 16.26
CA VAL A 171 12.95 10.70 14.84
C VAL A 171 12.73 11.97 14.04
N PRO A 172 13.66 12.35 13.15
CA PRO A 172 13.48 13.52 12.31
C PRO A 172 12.26 13.38 11.40
N MET A 173 11.58 14.48 11.12
CA MET A 173 10.51 14.52 10.12
C MET A 173 11.13 14.52 8.72
N THR A 174 11.52 13.36 8.23
CA THR A 174 11.95 13.19 6.85
C THR A 174 10.79 12.70 6.00
N ASN A 175 10.29 13.60 5.16
CA ASN A 175 9.42 13.23 4.04
C ASN A 175 10.30 13.11 2.80
N PHE A 176 9.84 12.40 1.80
CA PHE A 176 10.56 12.21 0.54
C PHE A 176 10.92 13.53 -0.18
N THR A 177 10.17 14.59 0.03
CA THR A 177 10.48 15.93 -0.53
C THR A 177 11.66 16.62 0.16
N THR A 178 12.17 16.07 1.25
CA THR A 178 13.29 16.65 2.04
C THR A 178 14.59 15.85 1.86
N TYR A 179 14.56 14.77 1.10
CA TYR A 179 15.71 13.98 0.70
C TYR A 179 16.23 14.47 -0.65
#